data_5cf99e7a40a8d2e97b5b4f5350a44221
#
_entry.id   5cf99e7a40a8d2e97b5b4f5350a44221
#
_cell.length_a   1.000
_cell.length_b   1.000
_cell.length_c   1.000
_cell.angle_alpha   90.00
_cell.angle_beta   90.00
_cell.angle_gamma   90.00
#
_symmetry.space_group_name_H-M   'P 1'
#
loop_
_entity.id
_entity.type
_entity.pdbx_description
1 polymer ?
#
loop_
_entity_poly.entity_id
_entity_poly.type
_entity_poly.pdbx_seq_one_letter_code
_entity_poly.pdbx_strand_id
1 'polypeptide(L)'
;AGWQLYFDETDGPMNYLGHLIGESTPEATIRAFVEESKENLNWILGLGAKEEWLNIYEPDPSGEETNEYAEYPDDNTVGFLLFKTEGDQPHHIHEFLFSEMKKRNDTIEYKASTPLESLVRDASTGEVTGVVAGGKSYRAKRGVIMCTGGFESDPDMLRDYTGVKGYPYAGKANTGDGHRICMKAGADFWHMHGGAQY
;
A
#
# COMPACT_ATOMS: atom_id res chain seq x y z
N ALA A 1 1.27 -10.51 6.10
CA ALA A 1 2.35 -10.63 5.13
C ALA A 1 2.18 -9.51 4.09
N GLY A 2 3.19 -8.68 3.93
CA GLY A 2 3.16 -7.65 2.88
C GLY A 2 3.61 -8.29 1.58
N TRP A 3 2.71 -8.34 0.61
CA TRP A 3 3.02 -8.74 -0.75
C TRP A 3 3.60 -7.52 -1.47
N GLN A 4 4.73 -7.71 -2.13
CA GLN A 4 5.22 -6.75 -3.11
C GLN A 4 5.26 -7.45 -4.45
N LEU A 5 4.67 -6.85 -5.46
CA LEU A 5 4.75 -7.35 -6.83
C LEU A 5 6.18 -7.20 -7.34
N TYR A 6 6.61 -8.16 -8.11
CA TYR A 6 7.91 -8.20 -8.78
C TYR A 6 7.71 -8.40 -10.27
N PHE A 7 8.40 -7.62 -11.07
CA PHE A 7 8.33 -7.67 -12.52
C PHE A 7 9.74 -7.66 -13.11
N ASP A 8 10.02 -8.54 -14.07
CA ASP A 8 11.29 -8.55 -14.81
C ASP A 8 11.29 -7.61 -16.01
N GLU A 9 10.14 -7.50 -16.65
CA GLU A 9 9.94 -6.71 -17.86
C GLU A 9 8.81 -5.69 -17.69
N THR A 10 8.52 -4.90 -18.71
CA THR A 10 7.48 -3.87 -18.65
C THR A 10 6.24 -4.27 -19.43
N ASP A 11 6.40 -4.84 -20.62
CA ASP A 11 5.28 -4.99 -21.57
C ASP A 11 4.27 -6.05 -21.11
N GLY A 12 4.71 -7.21 -20.65
CA GLY A 12 3.83 -8.26 -20.11
C GLY A 12 3.01 -7.78 -18.91
N PRO A 13 3.66 -7.28 -17.83
CA PRO A 13 2.92 -6.72 -16.68
C PRO A 13 1.99 -5.56 -17.05
N MET A 14 2.37 -4.70 -18.01
CA MET A 14 1.51 -3.63 -18.50
C MET A 14 0.26 -4.19 -19.18
N ASN A 15 0.41 -5.25 -19.98
CA ASN A 15 -0.71 -5.90 -20.65
C ASN A 15 -1.65 -6.58 -19.64
N TYR A 16 -1.09 -7.37 -18.72
CA TYR A 16 -1.85 -8.04 -17.66
C TYR A 16 -2.63 -7.06 -16.79
N LEU A 17 -1.94 -6.07 -16.22
CA LEU A 17 -2.57 -5.07 -15.35
C LEU A 17 -3.55 -4.17 -16.11
N GLY A 18 -3.28 -3.88 -17.39
CA GLY A 18 -4.20 -3.14 -18.24
C GLY A 18 -5.53 -3.86 -18.42
N HIS A 19 -5.52 -5.18 -18.60
CA HIS A 19 -6.74 -6.00 -18.66
C HIS A 19 -7.46 -6.08 -17.31
N LEU A 20 -6.69 -6.24 -16.22
CA LEU A 20 -7.23 -6.34 -14.86
C LEU A 20 -7.88 -5.05 -14.38
N ILE A 21 -7.26 -3.92 -14.64
CA ILE A 21 -7.67 -2.59 -14.15
C ILE A 21 -8.65 -1.92 -15.14
N GLY A 22 -8.52 -2.21 -16.42
CA GLY A 22 -9.31 -1.60 -17.48
C GLY A 22 -9.03 -0.09 -17.63
N GLU A 23 -10.02 0.65 -18.15
CA GLU A 23 -9.90 2.09 -18.41
C GLU A 23 -10.00 2.96 -17.16
N SER A 24 -10.16 2.36 -16.00
CA SER A 24 -10.39 3.08 -14.74
C SER A 24 -9.15 3.82 -14.22
N THR A 25 -7.96 3.40 -14.64
CA THR A 25 -6.70 4.05 -14.26
C THR A 25 -5.93 4.49 -15.50
N PRO A 26 -5.40 5.73 -15.54
CA PRO A 26 -4.57 6.17 -16.66
C PRO A 26 -3.37 5.24 -16.88
N GLU A 27 -3.09 4.88 -18.13
CA GLU A 27 -1.97 4.00 -18.49
C GLU A 27 -0.63 4.48 -17.93
N ALA A 28 -0.40 5.79 -17.92
CA ALA A 28 0.82 6.37 -17.34
C ALA A 28 1.00 6.04 -15.85
N THR A 29 -0.09 5.88 -15.10
CA THR A 29 -0.05 5.49 -13.68
C THR A 29 0.30 4.01 -13.54
N ILE A 30 -0.30 3.15 -14.37
CA ILE A 30 0.02 1.71 -14.40
C ILE A 30 1.49 1.52 -14.77
N ARG A 31 1.96 2.23 -15.80
CA ARG A 31 3.35 2.19 -16.25
C ARG A 31 4.33 2.60 -15.15
N ALA A 32 4.06 3.72 -14.48
CA ALA A 32 4.89 4.16 -13.36
C ALA A 32 4.93 3.11 -12.24
N PHE A 33 3.80 2.46 -11.92
CA PHE A 33 3.75 1.39 -10.94
C PHE A 33 4.61 0.19 -11.36
N VAL A 34 4.51 -0.27 -12.62
CA VAL A 34 5.30 -1.40 -13.14
C VAL A 34 6.80 -1.07 -13.13
N GLU A 35 7.18 0.10 -13.66
CA GLU A 35 8.58 0.51 -13.75
C GLU A 35 9.23 0.69 -12.38
N GLU A 36 8.56 1.36 -11.44
CA GLU A 36 9.07 1.57 -10.08
C GLU A 36 9.08 0.28 -9.24
N SER A 37 8.14 -0.64 -9.48
CA SER A 37 8.09 -1.91 -8.75
C SER A 37 9.30 -2.82 -9.02
N LYS A 38 9.96 -2.68 -10.16
CA LYS A 38 11.20 -3.40 -10.48
C LYS A 38 12.33 -3.09 -9.49
N GLU A 39 12.34 -1.88 -8.94
CA GLU A 39 13.35 -1.44 -7.98
C GLU A 39 13.08 -1.91 -6.54
N ASN A 40 11.95 -2.55 -6.26
CA ASN A 40 11.59 -2.95 -4.90
C ASN A 40 12.61 -3.90 -4.26
N LEU A 41 13.12 -4.88 -5.01
CA LEU A 41 14.14 -5.80 -4.51
C LEU A 41 15.43 -5.05 -4.18
N ASN A 42 15.93 -4.25 -5.12
CA ASN A 42 17.15 -3.45 -4.93
C ASN A 42 17.00 -2.49 -3.74
N TRP A 43 15.84 -1.88 -3.59
CA TRP A 43 15.55 -0.97 -2.50
C TRP A 43 15.58 -1.67 -1.14
N ILE A 44 14.93 -2.84 -0.99
CA ILE A 44 14.92 -3.60 0.27
C ILE A 44 16.32 -4.11 0.63
N LEU A 45 17.07 -4.63 -0.35
CA LEU A 45 18.46 -5.05 -0.14
C LEU A 45 19.35 -3.86 0.21
N GLY A 46 19.16 -2.71 -0.43
CA GLY A 46 19.84 -1.46 -0.13
C GLY A 46 19.57 -0.91 1.26
N LEU A 47 18.42 -1.23 1.86
CA LEU A 47 18.11 -0.93 3.26
C LEU A 47 18.82 -1.88 4.24
N GLY A 48 19.36 -2.99 3.78
CA GLY A 48 20.11 -3.96 4.58
C GLY A 48 19.38 -5.29 4.80
N ALA A 49 18.30 -5.56 4.08
CA ALA A 49 17.73 -6.91 4.03
C ALA A 49 18.73 -7.86 3.35
N LYS A 50 18.71 -9.12 3.74
CA LYS A 50 19.51 -10.14 3.09
C LYS A 50 18.61 -10.93 2.15
N GLU A 51 19.13 -11.26 0.97
CA GLU A 51 18.40 -12.05 -0.03
C GLU A 51 17.92 -13.40 0.54
N GLU A 52 18.71 -14.02 1.39
CA GLU A 52 18.35 -15.26 2.10
C GLU A 52 17.13 -15.15 3.00
N TRP A 53 16.70 -13.92 3.37
CA TRP A 53 15.50 -13.66 4.15
C TRP A 53 14.24 -13.60 3.30
N LEU A 54 14.40 -13.55 1.98
CA LEU A 54 13.32 -13.33 1.04
C LEU A 54 12.95 -14.63 0.32
N ASN A 55 11.67 -14.81 0.10
CA ASN A 55 11.14 -15.67 -0.93
C ASN A 55 10.87 -14.79 -2.15
N ILE A 56 11.60 -15.02 -3.21
CA ILE A 56 11.42 -14.34 -4.47
C ILE A 56 10.71 -15.34 -5.39
N TYR A 57 9.47 -15.02 -5.73
CA TYR A 57 8.69 -15.76 -6.71
C TYR A 57 8.81 -15.00 -8.02
N GLU A 58 9.75 -15.44 -8.84
CA GLU A 58 9.96 -14.83 -10.16
C GLU A 58 8.77 -15.11 -11.09
N PRO A 59 8.51 -14.25 -12.08
CA PRO A 59 7.58 -14.55 -13.14
C PRO A 59 7.92 -15.89 -13.80
N ASP A 60 6.90 -16.69 -14.11
CA ASP A 60 7.11 -17.99 -14.76
C ASP A 60 6.92 -17.91 -16.30
N PRO A 61 7.99 -17.75 -17.07
CA PRO A 61 7.91 -17.66 -18.52
C PRO A 61 7.49 -18.97 -19.20
N SER A 62 7.48 -20.09 -18.46
CA SER A 62 6.99 -21.39 -19.01
C SER A 62 5.45 -21.42 -19.11
N GLY A 63 4.76 -20.63 -18.30
CA GLY A 63 3.31 -20.60 -18.19
C GLY A 63 2.73 -21.82 -17.46
N GLU A 64 3.57 -22.59 -16.73
CA GLU A 64 3.09 -23.72 -15.92
C GLU A 64 2.45 -23.23 -14.62
N GLU A 65 3.00 -22.12 -14.05
CA GLU A 65 2.43 -21.43 -12.91
C GLU A 65 1.72 -20.16 -13.38
N THR A 66 0.52 -19.94 -12.89
CA THR A 66 -0.31 -18.78 -13.24
C THR A 66 -0.64 -17.97 -12.00
N ASN A 67 -0.86 -16.68 -12.19
CA ASN A 67 -1.34 -15.79 -11.14
C ASN A 67 -2.86 -15.85 -10.98
N GLU A 68 -3.37 -15.06 -10.03
CA GLU A 68 -4.80 -14.77 -9.97
C GLU A 68 -5.24 -14.17 -11.31
N TYR A 69 -6.43 -14.51 -11.78
CA TYR A 69 -6.98 -14.09 -13.08
C TYR A 69 -6.17 -14.58 -14.28
N ALA A 70 -5.85 -15.87 -14.26
CA ALA A 70 -5.14 -16.57 -15.35
C ALA A 70 -5.85 -16.52 -16.72
N GLU A 71 -7.08 -16.02 -16.77
CA GLU A 71 -7.81 -15.75 -18.01
C GLU A 71 -7.31 -14.51 -18.75
N TYR A 72 -6.53 -13.65 -18.10
CA TYR A 72 -5.92 -12.49 -18.76
C TYR A 72 -4.54 -12.82 -19.35
N PRO A 73 -4.20 -12.22 -20.49
CA PRO A 73 -2.88 -12.46 -21.10
C PRO A 73 -1.75 -11.96 -20.21
N ASP A 74 -0.61 -12.62 -20.29
CA ASP A 74 0.63 -12.26 -19.61
C ASP A 74 0.56 -12.33 -18.05
N ASP A 75 -0.39 -13.08 -17.48
CA ASP A 75 -0.48 -13.30 -16.03
C ASP A 75 0.80 -13.90 -15.45
N ASN A 76 1.53 -14.70 -16.24
CA ASN A 76 2.79 -15.32 -15.88
C ASN A 76 4.02 -14.37 -15.89
N THR A 77 3.81 -13.08 -16.14
CA THR A 77 4.87 -12.05 -16.12
C THR A 77 4.99 -11.34 -14.77
N VAL A 78 4.16 -11.72 -13.79
CA VAL A 78 4.10 -11.10 -12.46
C VAL A 78 4.62 -12.08 -11.41
N GLY A 79 5.56 -11.64 -10.60
CA GLY A 79 6.07 -12.37 -9.46
C GLY A 79 5.80 -11.67 -8.13
N PHE A 80 6.36 -12.21 -7.03
CA PHE A 80 6.15 -11.68 -5.67
C PHE A 80 7.43 -11.67 -4.85
N LEU A 81 7.51 -10.71 -3.93
CA LEU A 81 8.52 -10.67 -2.87
C LEU A 81 7.85 -10.84 -1.51
N LEU A 82 8.31 -11.82 -0.74
CA LEU A 82 7.82 -12.07 0.62
C LEU A 82 9.00 -12.27 1.58
N PHE A 83 8.87 -11.83 2.82
CA PHE A 83 9.78 -12.26 3.87
C PHE A 83 9.46 -13.68 4.32
N LYS A 84 10.49 -14.51 4.51
CA LYS A 84 10.35 -15.86 5.08
C LYS A 84 9.81 -15.77 6.51
N THR A 85 8.93 -16.68 6.86
CA THR A 85 8.32 -16.76 8.19
C THR A 85 9.06 -17.68 9.16
N GLU A 86 10.15 -18.31 8.69
CA GLU A 86 10.95 -19.26 9.48
C GLU A 86 12.38 -18.73 9.69
N GLY A 87 12.98 -19.07 10.83
CA GLY A 87 14.35 -18.67 11.17
C GLY A 87 14.43 -17.42 12.06
N ASP A 88 15.63 -16.85 12.18
CA ASP A 88 15.94 -15.71 13.06
C ASP A 88 15.87 -14.33 12.37
N GLN A 89 15.37 -14.28 11.15
CA GLN A 89 15.17 -13.02 10.41
C GLN A 89 13.84 -12.35 10.77
N PRO A 90 13.64 -11.09 10.35
CA PRO A 90 12.31 -10.48 10.42
C PRO A 90 11.28 -11.32 9.65
N HIS A 91 10.18 -11.69 10.30
CA HIS A 91 9.15 -12.52 9.70
C HIS A 91 8.20 -11.76 8.76
N HIS A 92 8.24 -10.45 8.81
CA HIS A 92 7.39 -9.58 8.00
C HIS A 92 8.14 -8.33 7.56
N ILE A 93 7.81 -7.83 6.38
CA ILE A 93 8.34 -6.57 5.87
C ILE A 93 8.14 -5.42 6.87
N HIS A 94 7.03 -5.42 7.60
CA HIS A 94 6.76 -4.40 8.64
C HIS A 94 7.84 -4.42 9.74
N GLU A 95 8.22 -5.59 10.26
CA GLU A 95 9.24 -5.70 11.31
C GLU A 95 10.58 -5.19 10.81
N PHE A 96 10.96 -5.57 9.59
CA PHE A 96 12.17 -5.10 8.94
C PHE A 96 12.16 -3.57 8.79
N LEU A 97 11.15 -3.02 8.13
CA LEU A 97 11.06 -1.56 7.87
C LEU A 97 10.98 -0.77 9.17
N PHE A 98 10.27 -1.28 10.18
CA PHE A 98 10.20 -0.64 11.49
C PHE A 98 11.55 -0.61 12.20
N SER A 99 12.33 -1.69 12.09
CA SER A 99 13.69 -1.74 12.62
C SER A 99 14.62 -0.74 11.93
N GLU A 100 14.52 -0.63 10.58
CA GLU A 100 15.30 0.30 9.78
C GLU A 100 14.91 1.77 10.05
N MET A 101 13.64 2.04 10.28
CA MET A 101 13.16 3.34 10.70
C MET A 101 13.78 3.75 12.05
N LYS A 102 13.82 2.84 13.01
CA LYS A 102 14.42 3.12 14.34
C LYS A 102 15.91 3.45 14.28
N LYS A 103 16.64 2.89 13.31
CA LYS A 103 18.06 3.23 13.10
C LYS A 103 18.27 4.66 12.56
N ARG A 104 17.22 5.29 12.02
CA ARG A 104 17.21 6.62 11.41
C ARG A 104 16.54 7.67 12.30
N ASN A 105 16.69 7.54 13.60
CA ASN A 105 16.06 8.42 14.59
C ASN A 105 16.55 9.88 14.58
N ASP A 106 17.62 10.15 13.87
CA ASP A 106 18.15 11.49 13.58
C ASP A 106 17.33 12.22 12.49
N THR A 107 16.66 11.46 11.62
CA THR A 107 15.87 11.99 10.50
C THR A 107 14.40 11.64 10.56
N ILE A 108 14.03 10.58 11.29
CA ILE A 108 12.65 10.09 11.43
C ILE A 108 12.23 10.18 12.89
N GLU A 109 11.24 11.02 13.19
CA GLU A 109 10.60 11.05 14.49
C GLU A 109 9.35 10.16 14.49
N TYR A 110 9.39 9.04 15.20
CA TYR A 110 8.24 8.13 15.37
C TYR A 110 7.45 8.47 16.63
N LYS A 111 6.15 8.68 16.48
CA LYS A 111 5.22 8.97 17.58
C LYS A 111 4.15 7.89 17.70
N ALA A 112 4.36 6.96 18.60
CA ALA A 112 3.34 5.97 18.95
C ALA A 112 2.17 6.60 19.73
N SER A 113 1.02 5.92 19.74
CA SER A 113 -0.16 6.33 20.51
C SER A 113 -0.58 7.80 20.25
N THR A 114 -0.37 8.26 19.03
CA THR A 114 -0.66 9.63 18.62
C THR A 114 -1.66 9.61 17.45
N PRO A 115 -2.95 9.46 17.76
CA PRO A 115 -3.97 9.37 16.72
C PRO A 115 -4.04 10.65 15.90
N LEU A 116 -4.21 10.48 14.58
CA LEU A 116 -4.49 11.59 13.68
C LEU A 116 -5.94 12.09 13.92
N GLU A 117 -6.10 13.39 14.10
CA GLU A 117 -7.39 14.01 14.38
C GLU A 117 -7.94 14.80 13.19
N SER A 118 -7.06 15.51 12.49
CA SER A 118 -7.45 16.29 11.31
C SER A 118 -6.23 16.69 10.45
N LEU A 119 -6.53 17.10 9.22
CA LEU A 119 -5.59 17.83 8.38
C LEU A 119 -5.70 19.33 8.63
N VAL A 120 -4.57 20.03 8.64
CA VAL A 120 -4.50 21.48 8.67
C VAL A 120 -4.45 21.97 7.24
N ARG A 121 -5.41 22.86 6.87
CA ARG A 121 -5.47 23.47 5.53
C ARG A 121 -5.25 24.97 5.63
N ASP A 122 -4.56 25.50 4.64
CA ASP A 122 -4.50 26.93 4.42
C ASP A 122 -5.88 27.44 3.93
N ALA A 123 -6.42 28.44 4.59
CA ALA A 123 -7.77 28.92 4.30
C ALA A 123 -7.88 29.65 2.95
N SER A 124 -6.78 30.15 2.41
CA SER A 124 -6.74 30.90 1.16
C SER A 124 -6.49 30.02 -0.06
N THR A 125 -5.60 29.03 0.08
CA THR A 125 -5.18 28.14 -1.03
C THR A 125 -5.88 26.77 -1.00
N GLY A 126 -6.34 26.35 0.17
CA GLY A 126 -6.87 25.00 0.40
C GLY A 126 -5.80 23.93 0.56
N GLU A 127 -4.53 24.27 0.46
CA GLU A 127 -3.40 23.34 0.59
C GLU A 127 -3.33 22.70 1.98
N VAL A 128 -2.97 21.43 2.03
CA VAL A 128 -2.70 20.74 3.29
C VAL A 128 -1.29 21.11 3.76
N THR A 129 -1.22 21.84 4.86
CA THR A 129 0.02 22.38 5.44
C THR A 129 0.48 21.65 6.71
N GLY A 130 -0.27 20.65 7.16
CA GLY A 130 0.09 19.89 8.34
C GLY A 130 -1.05 19.00 8.85
N VAL A 131 -0.88 18.54 10.08
CA VAL A 131 -1.84 17.67 10.76
C VAL A 131 -2.04 18.10 12.21
N VAL A 132 -3.18 17.75 12.78
CA VAL A 132 -3.40 17.70 14.23
C VAL A 132 -3.39 16.23 14.64
N ALA A 133 -2.55 15.86 15.57
CA ALA A 133 -2.43 14.52 16.09
C ALA A 133 -2.06 14.54 17.59
N GLY A 134 -2.76 13.75 18.41
CA GLY A 134 -2.53 13.70 19.85
C GLY A 134 -2.66 15.08 20.52
N GLY A 135 -3.62 15.89 20.07
CA GLY A 135 -3.86 17.25 20.59
C GLY A 135 -2.81 18.29 20.20
N LYS A 136 -1.90 17.99 19.26
CA LYS A 136 -0.83 18.91 18.82
C LYS A 136 -0.85 19.11 17.30
N SER A 137 -0.51 20.31 16.88
CA SER A 137 -0.34 20.63 15.46
C SER A 137 1.10 20.36 15.01
N TYR A 138 1.23 19.71 13.87
CA TYR A 138 2.51 19.44 13.20
C TYR A 138 2.46 20.06 11.80
N ARG A 139 3.45 20.91 11.50
CA ARG A 139 3.56 21.53 10.18
C ARG A 139 4.33 20.64 9.22
N ALA A 140 3.79 20.45 8.02
CA ALA A 140 4.45 19.78 6.92
C ALA A 140 5.01 20.81 5.93
N LYS A 141 6.29 20.68 5.56
CA LYS A 141 6.95 21.58 4.59
C LYS A 141 6.72 21.15 3.14
N ARG A 142 6.53 19.87 2.90
CA ARG A 142 6.39 19.29 1.56
C ARG A 142 5.00 18.68 1.31
N GLY A 143 4.36 18.15 2.33
CA GLY A 143 3.05 17.49 2.23
C GLY A 143 2.84 16.49 3.35
N VAL A 144 1.66 15.87 3.33
CA VAL A 144 1.25 14.81 4.25
C VAL A 144 0.92 13.57 3.43
N ILE A 145 1.51 12.44 3.79
CA ILE A 145 1.21 11.14 3.18
C ILE A 145 0.29 10.38 4.12
N MET A 146 -0.90 10.01 3.64
CA MET A 146 -1.89 9.27 4.41
C MET A 146 -1.71 7.76 4.18
N CYS A 147 -1.31 7.03 5.23
CA CYS A 147 -1.13 5.57 5.21
C CYS A 147 -1.94 4.93 6.35
N THR A 148 -3.21 5.29 6.47
CA THR A 148 -4.08 4.99 7.62
C THR A 148 -4.90 3.71 7.46
N GLY A 149 -4.63 2.91 6.44
CA GLY A 149 -5.37 1.70 6.13
C GLY A 149 -6.76 1.95 5.55
N GLY A 150 -7.55 0.89 5.50
CA GLY A 150 -8.89 0.87 4.94
C GLY A 150 -10.00 1.21 5.93
N PHE A 151 -11.21 0.76 5.62
CA PHE A 151 -12.41 0.94 6.44
C PHE A 151 -13.16 -0.37 6.70
N GLU A 152 -12.56 -1.50 6.44
CA GLU A 152 -13.18 -2.83 6.54
C GLU A 152 -13.66 -3.19 7.96
N SER A 153 -13.15 -2.52 8.98
CA SER A 153 -13.61 -2.68 10.37
C SER A 153 -14.68 -1.68 10.79
N ASP A 154 -15.16 -0.83 9.89
CA ASP A 154 -16.29 0.05 10.10
C ASP A 154 -17.53 -0.52 9.38
N PRO A 155 -18.50 -1.08 10.12
CA PRO A 155 -19.67 -1.73 9.52
C PRO A 155 -20.59 -0.74 8.78
N ASP A 156 -20.59 0.52 9.16
CA ASP A 156 -21.40 1.54 8.49
C ASP A 156 -20.75 1.94 7.16
N MET A 157 -19.45 2.16 7.13
CA MET A 157 -18.75 2.44 5.87
C MET A 157 -18.82 1.25 4.92
N LEU A 158 -18.64 0.02 5.42
CA LEU A 158 -18.82 -1.18 4.58
C LEU A 158 -20.21 -1.20 3.95
N ARG A 159 -21.27 -1.07 4.75
CA ARG A 159 -22.64 -1.05 4.23
C ARG A 159 -22.84 0.05 3.20
N ASP A 160 -22.39 1.27 3.51
CA ASP A 160 -22.72 2.46 2.73
C ASP A 160 -21.97 2.51 1.40
N TYR A 161 -20.74 1.98 1.35
CA TYR A 161 -19.93 2.00 0.14
C TYR A 161 -19.93 0.68 -0.66
N THR A 162 -20.01 -0.46 0.01
CA THR A 162 -19.96 -1.76 -0.67
C THR A 162 -21.31 -2.45 -0.77
N GLY A 163 -22.29 -2.03 0.03
CA GLY A 163 -23.59 -2.70 0.14
C GLY A 163 -23.54 -4.04 0.89
N VAL A 164 -22.38 -4.43 1.41
CA VAL A 164 -22.16 -5.73 2.05
C VAL A 164 -22.03 -5.60 3.55
N LYS A 165 -22.63 -6.55 4.28
CA LYS A 165 -22.33 -6.77 5.69
C LYS A 165 -21.27 -7.87 5.76
N GLY A 166 -20.04 -7.51 6.10
CA GLY A 166 -18.92 -8.45 6.18
C GLY A 166 -18.19 -8.38 7.51
N TYR A 167 -17.32 -9.36 7.72
CA TYR A 167 -16.36 -9.35 8.82
C TYR A 167 -14.99 -9.07 8.24
N PRO A 168 -14.19 -8.17 8.85
CA PRO A 168 -12.87 -7.85 8.33
C PRO A 168 -11.96 -9.10 8.45
N TYR A 169 -11.29 -9.42 7.37
CA TYR A 169 -10.24 -10.43 7.35
C TYR A 169 -8.93 -9.86 7.92
N ALA A 170 -8.70 -8.58 7.67
CA ALA A 170 -7.47 -7.88 8.05
C ALA A 170 -7.57 -7.18 9.44
N GLY A 171 -6.83 -6.12 9.61
CA GLY A 171 -6.65 -5.45 10.89
C GLY A 171 -7.92 -4.80 11.44
N LYS A 172 -8.29 -5.16 12.65
CA LYS A 172 -9.45 -4.57 13.36
C LYS A 172 -9.35 -3.05 13.59
N ALA A 173 -8.19 -2.46 13.32
CA ALA A 173 -7.94 -1.02 13.44
C ALA A 173 -8.25 -0.22 12.18
N ASN A 174 -8.62 -0.87 11.07
CA ASN A 174 -8.96 -0.20 9.82
C ASN A 174 -10.41 0.30 9.87
N THR A 175 -10.64 1.36 10.63
CA THR A 175 -11.94 1.93 10.97
C THR A 175 -12.32 3.12 10.08
N GLY A 176 -11.59 3.37 8.99
CA GLY A 176 -11.91 4.43 8.04
C GLY A 176 -11.60 5.85 8.52
N ASP A 177 -10.82 6.01 9.58
CA ASP A 177 -10.53 7.34 10.15
C ASP A 177 -9.86 8.26 9.16
N GLY A 178 -8.86 7.74 8.42
CA GLY A 178 -8.18 8.48 7.37
C GLY A 178 -9.12 8.92 6.25
N HIS A 179 -10.04 8.05 5.85
CA HIS A 179 -11.06 8.38 4.86
C HIS A 179 -11.90 9.55 5.34
N ARG A 180 -12.47 9.49 6.56
CA ARG A 180 -13.28 10.56 7.12
C ARG A 180 -12.52 11.88 7.25
N ILE A 181 -11.23 11.82 7.62
CA ILE A 181 -10.37 13.01 7.73
C ILE A 181 -10.11 13.61 6.35
N CYS A 182 -9.82 12.80 5.34
CA CYS A 182 -9.61 13.24 3.96
C CYS A 182 -10.90 13.82 3.36
N MET A 183 -12.06 13.18 3.58
CA MET A 183 -13.37 13.70 3.15
C MET A 183 -13.63 15.10 3.70
N LYS A 184 -13.40 15.30 5.00
CA LYS A 184 -13.54 16.63 5.63
C LYS A 184 -12.59 17.66 5.03
N ALA A 185 -11.45 17.23 4.50
CA ALA A 185 -10.51 18.08 3.80
C ALA A 185 -10.85 18.30 2.30
N GLY A 186 -11.94 17.70 1.81
CA GLY A 186 -12.41 17.86 0.44
C GLY A 186 -11.76 16.89 -0.57
N ALA A 187 -11.20 15.79 -0.10
CA ALA A 187 -10.72 14.74 -0.98
C ALA A 187 -11.89 13.96 -1.60
N ASP A 188 -11.74 13.62 -2.86
CA ASP A 188 -12.59 12.65 -3.55
C ASP A 188 -12.15 11.23 -3.23
N PHE A 189 -13.08 10.27 -3.36
CA PHE A 189 -12.83 8.86 -3.21
C PHE A 189 -13.14 8.09 -4.47
N TRP A 190 -12.37 7.06 -4.68
CA TRP A 190 -12.45 6.26 -5.88
C TRP A 190 -12.37 4.77 -5.53
N HIS A 191 -13.10 3.92 -6.27
CA HIS A 191 -13.15 2.47 -6.06
C HIS A 191 -13.52 2.04 -4.64
N MET A 192 -14.43 2.77 -3.99
CA MET A 192 -14.86 2.48 -2.62
C MET A 192 -15.66 1.18 -2.47
N HIS A 193 -16.15 0.62 -3.58
CA HIS A 193 -16.94 -0.62 -3.62
C HIS A 193 -16.08 -1.88 -3.84
N GLY A 194 -14.78 -1.73 -4.12
CA GLY A 194 -13.86 -2.84 -4.29
C GLY A 194 -13.31 -3.33 -2.96
N GLY A 195 -13.22 -4.63 -2.79
CA GLY A 195 -12.62 -5.26 -1.62
C GLY A 195 -12.16 -6.67 -1.94
N ALA A 196 -11.02 -7.06 -1.39
CA ALA A 196 -10.60 -8.45 -1.43
C ALA A 196 -11.55 -9.27 -0.53
N GLN A 197 -12.21 -10.25 -1.10
CA GLN A 197 -13.09 -11.19 -0.41
C GLN A 197 -12.51 -12.59 -0.58
N TYR A 198 -12.31 -13.28 0.52
CA TYR A 198 -11.91 -14.67 0.55
C TYR A 198 -12.96 -15.51 1.26
#